data_f04c06f51d607417699f87727c97aa25
#
_entry.id   f04c06f51d607417699f87727c97aa25
#
_cell.length_a   1.000
_cell.length_b   1.000
_cell.length_c   1.000
_cell.angle_alpha   90.00
_cell.angle_beta   90.00
_cell.angle_gamma   90.00
#
_symmetry.space_group_name_H-M   'P 1'
#
loop_
_entity.id
_entity.type
_entity.pdbx_description
1 polymer ?
#
loop_
_entity_poly.entity_id
_entity_poly.type
_entity_poly.pdbx_seq_one_letter_code
_entity_poly.pdbx_strand_id
1 'polypeptide(L)'
;MMKKTIALLAMAWSFAAIAQMTPVGLWHTIDDETNQPKGEIRITENNGVLSGVVGRALKEDPKAKTVCDLCTDDRKNQNIIGMEILRNLTREGKDSDYLWAGKGTILDPNNGKVYTVKMKPIDGGKRLQVRGYIGVFYRTQYWIRAE
;
A
#
# COMPACT_ATOMS: atom_id res chain seq x y z
N MET A 1 -31.55 56.61 -12.28
CA MET A 1 -30.45 55.96 -11.52
C MET A 1 -30.44 54.49 -11.87
N MET A 2 -29.46 54.03 -12.66
CA MET A 2 -29.31 52.60 -13.00
C MET A 2 -28.41 51.95 -11.97
N LYS A 3 -28.96 51.02 -11.19
CA LYS A 3 -28.19 50.17 -10.27
C LYS A 3 -27.52 49.03 -11.06
N LYS A 4 -26.19 49.10 -11.21
CA LYS A 4 -25.40 48.02 -11.80
C LYS A 4 -25.21 46.93 -10.76
N THR A 5 -25.89 45.81 -10.92
CA THR A 5 -25.68 44.61 -10.11
C THR A 5 -24.48 43.87 -10.70
N ILE A 6 -23.37 43.85 -10.01
CA ILE A 6 -22.19 43.03 -10.36
C ILE A 6 -22.43 41.63 -9.80
N ALA A 7 -22.71 40.70 -10.68
CA ALA A 7 -22.76 39.27 -10.30
C ALA A 7 -21.34 38.73 -10.21
N LEU A 8 -20.83 38.47 -9.00
CA LEU A 8 -19.60 37.71 -8.80
C LEU A 8 -19.83 36.23 -9.14
N LEU A 9 -19.31 35.79 -10.28
CA LEU A 9 -19.20 34.39 -10.60
C LEU A 9 -18.07 33.80 -9.75
N ALA A 10 -18.42 33.07 -8.69
CA ALA A 10 -17.48 32.22 -7.94
C ALA A 10 -17.13 31.00 -8.79
N MET A 11 -15.98 31.01 -9.43
CA MET A 11 -15.41 29.82 -10.07
C MET A 11 -14.95 28.86 -8.96
N ALA A 12 -15.74 27.84 -8.70
CA ALA A 12 -15.33 26.69 -7.89
C ALA A 12 -14.29 25.90 -8.68
N TRP A 13 -13.03 26.04 -8.31
CA TRP A 13 -11.97 25.19 -8.83
C TRP A 13 -12.07 23.82 -8.14
N SER A 14 -12.68 22.86 -8.83
CA SER A 14 -12.61 21.47 -8.43
C SER A 14 -11.18 20.99 -8.59
N PHE A 15 -10.42 20.94 -7.50
CA PHE A 15 -9.15 20.21 -7.49
C PHE A 15 -9.47 18.74 -7.64
N ALA A 16 -9.38 18.21 -8.86
CA ALA A 16 -9.30 16.77 -9.06
C ALA A 16 -8.01 16.31 -8.39
N ALA A 17 -8.13 15.55 -7.31
CA ALA A 17 -6.98 14.91 -6.68
C ALA A 17 -6.37 13.94 -7.72
N ILE A 18 -5.29 14.36 -8.35
CA ILE A 18 -4.52 13.50 -9.25
C ILE A 18 -3.83 12.48 -8.36
N ALA A 19 -4.27 11.22 -8.45
CA ALA A 19 -3.60 10.13 -7.75
C ALA A 19 -2.13 10.08 -8.20
N GLN A 20 -1.20 10.14 -7.25
CA GLN A 20 0.23 10.17 -7.55
C GLN A 20 0.72 8.79 -7.95
N MET A 21 1.61 8.72 -8.93
CA MET A 21 2.29 7.50 -9.35
C MET A 21 3.42 7.15 -8.36
N THR A 22 3.05 6.96 -7.10
CA THR A 22 3.93 6.58 -6.00
C THR A 22 3.27 5.50 -5.13
N PRO A 23 4.03 4.56 -4.56
CA PRO A 23 3.50 3.64 -3.56
C PRO A 23 3.21 4.30 -2.21
N VAL A 24 3.71 5.51 -1.96
CA VAL A 24 3.46 6.21 -0.69
C VAL A 24 1.97 6.50 -0.53
N GLY A 25 1.43 6.23 0.65
CA GLY A 25 0.03 6.46 0.99
C GLY A 25 -0.62 5.33 1.76
N LEU A 26 -1.94 5.39 1.88
CA LEU A 26 -2.76 4.36 2.52
C LEU A 26 -3.38 3.45 1.47
N TRP A 27 -3.27 2.16 1.69
CA TRP A 27 -3.74 1.13 0.78
C TRP A 27 -4.65 0.13 1.47
N HIS A 28 -5.69 -0.30 0.76
CA HIS A 28 -6.51 -1.44 1.16
C HIS A 28 -6.01 -2.70 0.46
N THR A 29 -5.64 -3.70 1.25
CA THR A 29 -5.41 -5.05 0.74
C THR A 29 -6.75 -5.72 0.45
N ILE A 30 -6.79 -6.57 -0.56
CA ILE A 30 -8.01 -7.22 -1.01
C ILE A 30 -7.93 -8.72 -0.67
N ASP A 31 -9.00 -9.24 -0.12
CA ASP A 31 -9.18 -10.66 0.14
C ASP A 31 -9.41 -11.40 -1.19
N ASP A 32 -8.59 -12.39 -1.50
CA ASP A 32 -8.64 -13.10 -2.79
C ASP A 32 -9.89 -13.97 -2.96
N GLU A 33 -10.52 -14.39 -1.88
CA GLU A 33 -11.71 -15.23 -1.93
C GLU A 33 -12.99 -14.41 -2.08
N THR A 34 -13.06 -13.29 -1.35
CA THR A 34 -14.28 -12.46 -1.29
C THR A 34 -14.21 -11.20 -2.15
N ASN A 35 -13.01 -10.86 -2.65
CA ASN A 35 -12.74 -9.62 -3.38
C ASN A 35 -13.13 -8.34 -2.60
N GLN A 36 -13.10 -8.40 -1.28
CA GLN A 36 -13.43 -7.28 -0.39
C GLN A 36 -12.17 -6.75 0.32
N PRO A 37 -12.17 -5.48 0.72
CA PRO A 37 -11.08 -4.93 1.53
C PRO A 37 -10.87 -5.74 2.81
N LYS A 38 -9.60 -6.14 3.07
CA LYS A 38 -9.23 -7.00 4.18
C LYS A 38 -8.50 -6.25 5.29
N GLY A 39 -7.60 -5.36 4.91
CA GLY A 39 -6.79 -4.60 5.85
C GLY A 39 -6.19 -3.36 5.22
N GLU A 40 -5.61 -2.51 6.04
CA GLU A 40 -4.93 -1.28 5.63
C GLU A 40 -3.42 -1.43 5.81
N ILE A 41 -2.69 -0.95 4.81
CA ILE A 41 -1.23 -0.81 4.85
C ILE A 41 -0.89 0.64 4.56
N ARG A 42 -0.15 1.27 5.47
CA ARG A 42 0.42 2.60 5.23
C ARG A 42 1.86 2.46 4.77
N ILE A 43 2.13 2.98 3.59
CA ILE A 43 3.48 3.02 3.01
C ILE A 43 4.04 4.42 3.15
N THR A 44 5.26 4.52 3.67
CA THR A 44 6.01 5.75 3.82
C THR A 44 7.37 5.63 3.16
N GLU A 45 7.96 6.76 2.79
CA GLU A 45 9.30 6.86 2.23
C GLU A 45 10.19 7.66 3.16
N ASN A 46 11.39 7.14 3.41
CA ASN A 46 12.42 7.82 4.17
C ASN A 46 13.77 7.63 3.47
N ASN A 47 14.38 8.74 3.04
CA ASN A 47 15.66 8.73 2.31
C ASN A 47 15.69 7.75 1.11
N GLY A 48 14.62 7.72 0.32
CA GLY A 48 14.52 6.88 -0.87
C GLY A 48 14.20 5.41 -0.61
N VAL A 49 13.88 5.05 0.63
CA VAL A 49 13.52 3.68 1.03
C VAL A 49 12.07 3.65 1.50
N LEU A 50 11.28 2.74 0.91
CA LEU A 50 9.91 2.51 1.36
C LEU A 50 9.88 1.50 2.51
N SER A 51 8.99 1.77 3.45
CA SER A 51 8.51 0.83 4.44
C SER A 51 6.99 0.83 4.49
N GLY A 52 6.39 -0.25 4.97
CA GLY A 52 4.94 -0.36 5.06
C GLY A 52 4.51 -1.03 6.35
N VAL A 53 3.53 -0.41 7.00
CA VAL A 53 3.03 -0.81 8.33
C VAL A 53 1.57 -1.20 8.23
N VAL A 54 1.20 -2.28 8.90
CA VAL A 54 -0.20 -2.71 9.03
C VAL A 54 -0.96 -1.69 9.89
N GLY A 55 -1.98 -1.07 9.31
CA GLY A 55 -2.83 -0.10 10.01
C GLY A 55 -3.91 -0.78 10.82
N ARG A 56 -4.96 -1.23 10.17
CA ARG A 56 -6.10 -1.89 10.82
C ARG A 56 -6.66 -3.01 9.96
N ALA A 57 -7.39 -3.93 10.60
CA ALA A 57 -8.23 -4.88 9.90
C ALA A 57 -9.52 -4.18 9.44
N LEU A 58 -9.93 -4.43 8.20
CA LEU A 58 -11.19 -3.92 7.62
C LEU A 58 -12.27 -4.99 7.61
N LYS A 59 -11.88 -6.26 7.78
CA LYS A 59 -12.77 -7.41 7.87
C LYS A 59 -12.67 -8.00 9.26
N GLU A 60 -13.78 -8.21 9.90
CA GLU A 60 -13.83 -8.95 11.16
C GLU A 60 -13.67 -10.45 10.88
N ASP A 61 -12.70 -11.06 11.52
CA ASP A 61 -12.47 -12.49 11.51
C ASP A 61 -12.09 -12.96 12.93
N PRO A 62 -13.00 -13.67 13.62
CA PRO A 62 -12.72 -14.17 14.98
C PRO A 62 -11.54 -15.13 15.06
N LYS A 63 -11.13 -15.72 13.91
CA LYS A 63 -9.99 -16.63 13.80
C LYS A 63 -8.71 -15.93 13.37
N ALA A 64 -8.75 -14.63 13.10
CA ALA A 64 -7.58 -13.87 12.69
C ALA A 64 -6.53 -13.88 13.80
N LYS A 65 -5.26 -14.07 13.40
CA LYS A 65 -4.13 -13.92 14.30
C LYS A 65 -3.94 -12.47 14.69
N THR A 66 -3.63 -12.21 15.95
CA THR A 66 -3.31 -10.89 16.46
C THR A 66 -1.81 -10.66 16.60
N VAL A 67 -1.04 -11.75 16.67
CA VAL A 67 0.43 -11.73 16.76
C VAL A 67 1.04 -12.63 15.70
N CYS A 68 2.28 -12.33 15.29
CA CYS A 68 3.03 -13.17 14.36
C CYS A 68 3.76 -14.28 15.12
N ASP A 69 3.05 -15.34 15.47
CA ASP A 69 3.59 -16.49 16.19
C ASP A 69 4.52 -17.37 15.33
N LEU A 70 4.40 -17.28 14.01
CA LEU A 70 5.23 -18.02 13.05
C LEU A 70 6.41 -17.21 12.48
N CYS A 71 6.52 -15.94 12.82
CA CYS A 71 7.70 -15.13 12.44
C CYS A 71 8.98 -15.70 13.06
N THR A 72 10.09 -15.53 12.35
CA THR A 72 11.41 -16.04 12.78
C THR A 72 12.43 -14.93 13.04
N ASP A 73 12.07 -13.67 12.74
CA ASP A 73 12.92 -12.49 12.94
C ASP A 73 12.47 -11.65 14.16
N ASP A 74 12.85 -10.36 14.17
CA ASP A 74 12.50 -9.39 15.21
C ASP A 74 10.98 -9.20 15.40
N ARG A 75 10.16 -9.67 14.47
CA ARG A 75 8.69 -9.58 14.51
C ARG A 75 8.02 -10.79 15.18
N LYS A 76 8.79 -11.76 15.63
CA LYS A 76 8.29 -12.95 16.37
C LYS A 76 7.45 -12.54 17.56
N ASN A 77 6.21 -13.03 17.61
CA ASN A 77 5.23 -12.78 18.67
C ASN A 77 4.85 -11.28 18.85
N GLN A 78 5.18 -10.44 17.88
CA GLN A 78 4.75 -9.05 17.90
C GLN A 78 3.32 -8.91 17.38
N ASN A 79 2.63 -7.86 17.82
CA ASN A 79 1.30 -7.54 17.32
C ASN A 79 1.33 -7.27 15.81
N ILE A 80 0.37 -7.83 15.09
CA ILE A 80 0.24 -7.63 13.64
C ILE A 80 -0.17 -6.18 13.31
N ILE A 81 -1.13 -5.62 14.06
CA ILE A 81 -1.47 -4.20 13.93
C ILE A 81 -0.27 -3.36 14.40
N GLY A 82 0.18 -2.45 13.56
CA GLY A 82 1.38 -1.64 13.77
C GLY A 82 2.68 -2.29 13.31
N MET A 83 2.63 -3.54 12.80
CA MET A 83 3.81 -4.27 12.35
C MET A 83 4.30 -3.76 10.99
N GLU A 84 5.61 -3.54 10.89
CA GLU A 84 6.27 -3.27 9.62
C GLU A 84 6.40 -4.56 8.80
N ILE A 85 5.61 -4.67 7.74
CA ILE A 85 5.61 -5.85 6.85
C ILE A 85 6.36 -5.63 5.55
N LEU A 86 6.51 -4.38 5.11
CA LEU A 86 7.31 -4.00 3.94
C LEU A 86 8.60 -3.33 4.39
N ARG A 87 9.74 -3.80 3.88
CA ARG A 87 11.07 -3.29 4.20
C ARG A 87 11.95 -3.15 2.97
N ASN A 88 12.84 -2.19 3.00
CA ASN A 88 13.99 -2.06 2.11
C ASN A 88 13.65 -1.92 0.60
N LEU A 89 12.47 -1.43 0.24
CA LEU A 89 12.16 -1.18 -1.16
C LEU A 89 12.83 0.13 -1.61
N THR A 90 13.51 0.08 -2.72
CA THR A 90 14.11 1.24 -3.39
C THR A 90 13.68 1.32 -4.83
N ARG A 91 13.76 2.51 -5.41
CA ARG A 91 13.48 2.70 -6.85
C ARG A 91 14.42 1.83 -7.69
N GLU A 92 13.86 1.23 -8.73
CA GLU A 92 14.61 0.40 -9.69
C GLU A 92 14.16 0.72 -11.12
N GLY A 93 15.09 0.63 -12.07
CA GLY A 93 14.82 0.95 -13.45
C GLY A 93 14.77 2.45 -13.74
N LYS A 94 14.07 2.83 -14.81
CA LYS A 94 13.86 4.23 -15.22
C LYS A 94 12.76 4.86 -14.35
N ASP A 95 12.79 6.18 -14.21
CA ASP A 95 11.75 6.91 -13.47
C ASP A 95 10.34 6.65 -14.02
N SER A 96 10.22 6.51 -15.35
CA SER A 96 8.95 6.18 -16.03
C SER A 96 8.40 4.79 -15.72
N ASP A 97 9.22 3.89 -15.17
CA ASP A 97 8.78 2.52 -14.83
C ASP A 97 8.00 2.49 -13.52
N TYR A 98 8.20 3.49 -12.66
CA TYR A 98 7.60 3.57 -11.32
C TYR A 98 7.79 2.30 -10.48
N LEU A 99 8.86 1.55 -10.78
CA LEU A 99 9.16 0.27 -10.13
C LEU A 99 9.90 0.49 -8.82
N TRP A 100 9.43 -0.18 -7.78
CA TRP A 100 10.06 -0.26 -6.48
C TRP A 100 10.39 -1.72 -6.17
N ALA A 101 11.62 -2.00 -5.90
CA ALA A 101 12.14 -3.35 -5.71
C ALA A 101 13.42 -3.34 -4.85
N GLY A 102 14.58 -3.35 -5.46
CA GLY A 102 15.87 -3.41 -4.77
C GLY A 102 15.99 -4.67 -3.90
N LYS A 103 16.29 -4.48 -2.62
CA LYS A 103 16.29 -5.53 -1.58
C LYS A 103 14.96 -5.60 -0.83
N GLY A 104 13.87 -5.15 -1.47
CA GLY A 104 12.54 -5.11 -0.88
C GLY A 104 12.03 -6.48 -0.45
N THR A 105 11.44 -6.51 0.74
CA THR A 105 10.80 -7.71 1.30
C THR A 105 9.40 -7.41 1.80
N ILE A 106 8.54 -8.42 1.75
CA ILE A 106 7.21 -8.41 2.34
C ILE A 106 7.04 -9.63 3.25
N LEU A 107 6.58 -9.40 4.46
CA LEU A 107 6.20 -10.45 5.41
C LEU A 107 4.72 -10.75 5.29
N ASP A 108 4.37 -12.04 5.25
CA ASP A 108 3.02 -12.50 5.53
C ASP A 108 2.93 -12.90 7.02
N PRO A 109 2.26 -12.11 7.87
CA PRO A 109 2.23 -12.40 9.30
C PRO A 109 1.37 -13.63 9.66
N ASN A 110 0.55 -14.14 8.73
CA ASN A 110 -0.25 -15.33 8.97
C ASN A 110 0.57 -16.62 8.89
N ASN A 111 1.60 -16.66 8.05
CA ASN A 111 2.47 -17.82 7.89
C ASN A 111 3.92 -17.58 8.34
N GLY A 112 4.28 -16.33 8.67
CA GLY A 112 5.62 -15.94 9.11
C GLY A 112 6.68 -15.92 8.01
N LYS A 113 6.30 -16.09 6.75
CA LYS A 113 7.22 -16.14 5.62
C LYS A 113 7.52 -14.73 5.10
N VAL A 114 8.78 -14.54 4.73
CA VAL A 114 9.27 -13.31 4.10
C VAL A 114 9.56 -13.58 2.63
N TYR A 115 9.00 -12.76 1.77
CA TYR A 115 9.15 -12.84 0.32
C TYR A 115 9.95 -11.65 -0.18
N THR A 116 10.71 -11.82 -1.25
CA THR A 116 11.20 -10.69 -2.04
C THR A 116 9.99 -10.02 -2.70
N VAL A 117 9.93 -8.70 -2.72
CA VAL A 117 8.78 -7.97 -3.27
C VAL A 117 9.20 -6.94 -4.30
N LYS A 118 8.37 -6.83 -5.33
CA LYS A 118 8.37 -5.73 -6.28
C LYS A 118 7.00 -5.09 -6.27
N MET A 119 6.94 -3.78 -6.36
CA MET A 119 5.67 -3.06 -6.45
C MET A 119 5.73 -1.93 -7.46
N LYS A 120 4.58 -1.65 -8.02
CA LYS A 120 4.41 -0.64 -9.06
C LYS A 120 3.00 -0.03 -8.96
N PRO A 121 2.88 1.29 -8.79
CA PRO A 121 1.58 1.95 -8.94
C PRO A 121 1.12 1.85 -10.40
N ILE A 122 -0.15 1.57 -10.57
CA ILE A 122 -0.82 1.44 -11.86
C ILE A 122 -2.14 2.22 -11.85
N ASP A 123 -2.79 2.33 -13.00
CA ASP A 123 -4.08 3.03 -13.17
C ASP A 123 -4.03 4.46 -12.61
N GLY A 124 -3.03 5.24 -13.01
CA GLY A 124 -2.87 6.60 -12.53
C GLY A 124 -2.59 6.70 -11.01
N GLY A 125 -2.07 5.64 -10.40
CA GLY A 125 -1.80 5.55 -8.97
C GLY A 125 -2.98 5.11 -8.11
N LYS A 126 -4.10 4.73 -8.70
CA LYS A 126 -5.29 4.26 -7.98
C LYS A 126 -5.13 2.83 -7.43
N ARG A 127 -4.30 2.03 -8.08
CA ARG A 127 -3.97 0.67 -7.66
C ARG A 127 -2.46 0.51 -7.50
N LEU A 128 -2.06 -0.39 -6.61
CA LEU A 128 -0.68 -0.81 -6.42
C LEU A 128 -0.56 -2.28 -6.78
N GLN A 129 0.22 -2.59 -7.80
CA GLN A 129 0.60 -3.96 -8.10
C GLN A 129 1.70 -4.38 -7.12
N VAL A 130 1.44 -5.42 -6.35
CA VAL A 130 2.37 -5.97 -5.36
C VAL A 130 2.66 -7.41 -5.72
N ARG A 131 3.92 -7.73 -6.01
CA ARG A 131 4.34 -9.06 -6.42
C ARG A 131 5.39 -9.61 -5.48
N GLY A 132 5.02 -10.68 -4.77
CA GLY A 132 5.92 -11.42 -3.88
C GLY A 132 6.53 -12.63 -4.57
N TYR A 133 7.81 -12.89 -4.32
CA TYR A 133 8.58 -13.96 -4.97
C TYR A 133 9.15 -14.93 -3.94
N ILE A 134 9.08 -16.23 -4.25
CA ILE A 134 9.90 -17.28 -3.65
C ILE A 134 10.58 -18.02 -4.80
N GLY A 135 11.90 -17.86 -4.93
CA GLY A 135 12.65 -18.43 -6.05
C GLY A 135 12.09 -17.94 -7.39
N VAL A 136 11.69 -18.87 -8.26
CA VAL A 136 11.10 -18.59 -9.57
C VAL A 136 9.58 -18.39 -9.53
N PHE A 137 8.95 -18.71 -8.40
CA PHE A 137 7.51 -18.56 -8.22
C PHE A 137 7.17 -17.18 -7.71
N TYR A 138 6.05 -16.65 -8.17
CA TYR A 138 5.53 -15.36 -7.68
C TYR A 138 4.02 -15.36 -7.60
N ARG A 139 3.51 -14.46 -6.76
CA ARG A 139 2.08 -14.15 -6.63
C ARG A 139 1.90 -12.65 -6.73
N THR A 140 0.92 -12.21 -7.51
CA THR A 140 0.57 -10.80 -7.67
C THR A 140 -0.73 -10.50 -6.94
N GLN A 141 -0.71 -9.41 -6.17
CA GLN A 141 -1.89 -8.81 -5.57
C GLN A 141 -2.03 -7.37 -6.07
N TYR A 142 -3.26 -6.87 -6.04
CA TYR A 142 -3.56 -5.48 -6.36
C TYR A 142 -4.21 -4.83 -5.14
N TRP A 143 -3.51 -3.86 -4.57
CA TRP A 143 -4.05 -3.08 -3.47
C TRP A 143 -4.72 -1.83 -4.03
N ILE A 144 -5.76 -1.36 -3.36
CA ILE A 144 -6.55 -0.20 -3.78
C ILE A 144 -6.15 1.00 -2.93
N ARG A 145 -5.88 2.13 -3.57
CA ARG A 145 -5.56 3.36 -2.84
C ARG A 145 -6.75 3.82 -2.02
N ALA A 146 -6.52 4.07 -0.73
CA ALA A 146 -7.52 4.58 0.20
C ALA A 146 -7.42 6.11 0.40
N GLU A 147 -6.23 6.67 0.17
CA GLU A 147 -5.93 8.11 0.22
C GLU A 147 -4.96 8.51 -0.89
#